data_eb7293db775135eea26deae525e60e91
#
_entry.id   eb7293db775135eea26deae525e60e91
#
_cell.length_a   1.000
_cell.length_b   1.000
_cell.length_c   1.000
_cell.angle_alpha   90.00
_cell.angle_beta   90.00
_cell.angle_gamma   90.00
#
_symmetry.space_group_name_H-M   'P 1'
#
loop_
_entity.id
_entity.type
_entity.pdbx_description
1 polymer ?
#
loop_
_entity_poly.entity_id
_entity_poly.type
_entity_poly.pdbx_seq_one_letter_code
_entity_poly.pdbx_strand_id
1 'polypeptide(L)'
;MGKRSLTAKAAKLGAVLAAMMIVAACGGSPQARSITLTFIRHAESEANASGIINTDVPGPGLSEQGKGQAQQVAHLAGRNEYDSIYASTMVRSQQTAAPLAGELGKQVEVLQGIQEIKAGWYEGKPVGQEPATYLLAPADWLNGDLQDRIPGSVTGKEFNDQFTAAIQKVYDSGHHNPVVFSHKFAIEYWTLLNVKNAKDSLLTSHPLPNIGRVVISGNPMTGWTLVDWDGVRSFDG
;
A
#
# COMPACT_ATOMS: atom_id res chain seq x y z
N MET A 1 -13.15 -100.58 -13.78
CA MET A 1 -11.93 -99.94 -14.33
C MET A 1 -12.36 -98.80 -15.21
N GLY A 2 -12.44 -97.60 -14.70
CA GLY A 2 -13.00 -96.44 -15.34
C GLY A 2 -11.98 -95.34 -15.46
N LYS A 3 -11.70 -94.93 -16.69
CA LYS A 3 -10.82 -93.79 -16.99
C LYS A 3 -11.66 -92.49 -16.89
N ARG A 4 -11.31 -91.62 -16.01
CA ARG A 4 -11.84 -90.28 -15.91
C ARG A 4 -11.06 -89.32 -16.77
N SER A 5 -11.72 -88.68 -17.74
CA SER A 5 -11.21 -87.61 -18.57
C SER A 5 -11.25 -86.32 -17.79
N LEU A 6 -10.08 -85.63 -17.73
CA LEU A 6 -9.98 -84.26 -17.22
C LEU A 6 -10.06 -83.29 -18.39
N THR A 7 -11.17 -82.56 -18.43
CA THR A 7 -11.32 -81.44 -19.37
C THR A 7 -10.68 -80.17 -18.77
N ALA A 8 -9.69 -79.65 -19.41
CA ALA A 8 -9.06 -78.37 -19.05
C ALA A 8 -9.95 -77.20 -19.51
N LYS A 9 -10.36 -76.36 -18.56
CA LYS A 9 -11.02 -75.10 -18.84
C LYS A 9 -9.95 -74.03 -19.10
N ALA A 10 -9.88 -73.57 -20.35
CA ALA A 10 -9.08 -72.41 -20.70
C ALA A 10 -9.71 -71.11 -20.16
N ALA A 11 -9.03 -70.45 -19.24
CA ALA A 11 -9.38 -69.11 -18.77
C ALA A 11 -8.90 -68.08 -19.79
N LYS A 12 -9.81 -67.33 -20.39
CA LYS A 12 -9.49 -66.15 -21.21
C LYS A 12 -9.17 -64.99 -20.32
N LEU A 13 -7.90 -64.61 -20.27
CA LEU A 13 -7.44 -63.36 -19.60
C LEU A 13 -7.72 -62.19 -20.55
N GLY A 14 -8.76 -61.44 -20.23
CA GLY A 14 -9.05 -60.17 -20.89
C GLY A 14 -8.14 -59.05 -20.34
N ALA A 15 -7.20 -58.60 -21.18
CA ALA A 15 -6.40 -57.42 -20.87
C ALA A 15 -7.25 -56.16 -21.05
N VAL A 16 -7.65 -55.55 -19.97
CA VAL A 16 -8.22 -54.19 -19.99
C VAL A 16 -7.09 -53.20 -20.01
N LEU A 17 -6.80 -52.63 -21.18
CA LEU A 17 -5.92 -51.47 -21.30
C LEU A 17 -6.68 -50.23 -20.78
N ALA A 18 -6.39 -49.83 -19.54
CA ALA A 18 -6.80 -48.55 -19.02
C ALA A 18 -5.90 -47.45 -19.64
N ALA A 19 -6.42 -46.73 -20.64
CA ALA A 19 -5.79 -45.56 -21.18
C ALA A 19 -5.88 -44.45 -20.12
N MET A 20 -4.83 -44.22 -19.31
CA MET A 20 -4.66 -43.01 -18.51
C MET A 20 -4.46 -41.84 -19.45
N MET A 21 -5.52 -41.05 -19.68
CA MET A 21 -5.37 -39.71 -20.21
C MET A 21 -4.70 -38.85 -19.13
N ILE A 22 -3.41 -38.61 -19.30
CA ILE A 22 -2.72 -37.53 -18.55
C ILE A 22 -3.22 -36.25 -19.19
N VAL A 23 -4.21 -35.64 -18.54
CA VAL A 23 -4.55 -34.22 -18.77
C VAL A 23 -3.37 -33.43 -18.22
N ALA A 24 -2.40 -33.09 -19.09
CA ALA A 24 -1.42 -32.09 -18.80
C ALA A 24 -2.17 -30.76 -18.64
N ALA A 25 -2.64 -30.47 -17.41
CA ALA A 25 -3.04 -29.13 -17.06
C ALA A 25 -1.80 -28.24 -17.25
N CYS A 26 -1.75 -27.52 -18.35
CA CYS A 26 -0.87 -26.37 -18.51
C CYS A 26 -1.29 -25.34 -17.45
N GLY A 27 -0.90 -25.58 -16.21
CA GLY A 27 -0.97 -24.64 -15.13
C GLY A 27 0.08 -23.56 -15.36
N GLY A 28 -0.20 -22.64 -16.29
CA GLY A 28 0.48 -21.36 -16.27
C GLY A 28 0.20 -20.77 -14.90
N SER A 29 1.25 -20.51 -14.10
CA SER A 29 1.09 -19.75 -12.84
C SER A 29 0.26 -18.53 -13.18
N PRO A 30 -0.81 -18.22 -12.45
CA PRO A 30 -1.59 -17.04 -12.73
C PRO A 30 -0.64 -15.84 -12.71
N GLN A 31 -0.51 -15.19 -13.86
CA GLN A 31 0.36 -14.04 -13.99
C GLN A 31 -0.15 -12.98 -12.98
N ALA A 32 0.71 -12.58 -12.06
CA ALA A 32 0.34 -11.61 -11.06
C ALA A 32 -0.17 -10.35 -11.76
N ARG A 33 -1.43 -9.95 -11.45
CA ARG A 33 -1.99 -8.73 -12.03
C ARG A 33 -1.16 -7.52 -11.65
N SER A 34 -1.04 -6.55 -12.53
CA SER A 34 -0.52 -5.24 -12.19
C SER A 34 -1.69 -4.31 -11.81
N ILE A 35 -1.50 -3.48 -10.80
CA ILE A 35 -2.46 -2.45 -10.39
C ILE A 35 -1.83 -1.07 -10.47
N THR A 36 -2.67 -0.04 -10.57
CA THR A 36 -2.26 1.35 -10.37
C THR A 36 -2.72 1.78 -8.98
N LEU A 37 -1.79 2.02 -8.08
CA LEU A 37 -2.08 2.42 -6.70
C LEU A 37 -1.77 3.89 -6.52
N THR A 38 -2.77 4.67 -6.10
CA THR A 38 -2.61 6.09 -5.81
C THR A 38 -2.60 6.31 -4.29
N PHE A 39 -1.54 6.91 -3.78
CA PHE A 39 -1.51 7.47 -2.43
C PHE A 39 -1.88 8.93 -2.48
N ILE A 40 -2.66 9.39 -1.50
CA ILE A 40 -2.96 10.81 -1.29
C ILE A 40 -2.67 11.14 0.18
N ARG A 41 -1.82 12.15 0.41
CA ARG A 41 -1.64 12.69 1.74
C ARG A 41 -2.93 13.37 2.20
N HIS A 42 -3.32 13.17 3.45
CA HIS A 42 -4.49 13.84 4.03
C HIS A 42 -4.43 15.36 3.84
N ALA A 43 -5.58 15.99 3.78
CA ALA A 43 -5.76 17.45 3.78
C ALA A 43 -5.29 18.08 5.09
N GLU A 44 -5.11 19.40 5.14
CA GLU A 44 -4.64 20.09 6.31
C GLU A 44 -5.45 19.74 7.56
N SER A 45 -4.79 19.26 8.59
CA SER A 45 -5.39 19.00 9.90
C SER A 45 -5.23 20.21 10.82
N GLU A 46 -5.99 20.25 11.91
CA GLU A 46 -5.82 21.27 12.96
C GLU A 46 -4.40 21.27 13.54
N ALA A 47 -3.74 20.10 13.64
CA ALA A 47 -2.35 20.01 14.03
C ALA A 47 -1.40 20.64 13.01
N ASN A 48 -1.65 20.42 11.70
CA ASN A 48 -0.88 21.08 10.64
C ASN A 48 -1.03 22.60 10.69
N ALA A 49 -2.28 23.10 10.83
CA ALA A 49 -2.57 24.52 10.92
C ALA A 49 -1.92 25.17 12.15
N SER A 50 -1.80 24.42 13.24
CA SER A 50 -1.15 24.87 14.48
C SER A 50 0.36 24.68 14.47
N GLY A 51 0.94 24.06 13.42
CA GLY A 51 2.36 23.75 13.34
C GLY A 51 2.84 22.77 14.41
N ILE A 52 2.00 21.79 14.80
CA ILE A 52 2.31 20.80 15.83
C ILE A 52 2.46 19.41 15.21
N ILE A 53 3.50 18.69 15.63
CA ILE A 53 3.68 17.27 15.27
C ILE A 53 2.59 16.46 15.98
N ASN A 54 1.77 15.77 15.19
CA ASN A 54 0.75 14.87 15.72
C ASN A 54 0.69 13.58 14.90
N THR A 55 1.06 12.48 15.53
CA THR A 55 1.10 11.15 14.94
C THR A 55 0.32 10.11 15.74
N ASP A 56 -0.28 10.51 16.85
CA ASP A 56 -1.12 9.63 17.64
C ASP A 56 -2.50 9.42 17.03
N VAL A 57 -3.03 8.20 17.18
CA VAL A 57 -4.37 7.81 16.74
C VAL A 57 -5.36 8.10 17.87
N PRO A 58 -6.54 8.67 17.58
CA PRO A 58 -7.11 9.00 16.27
C PRO A 58 -6.59 10.30 15.64
N GLY A 59 -5.94 11.15 16.42
CA GLY A 59 -5.47 12.48 16.05
C GLY A 59 -6.58 13.49 15.76
N PRO A 60 -6.22 14.78 15.56
CA PRO A 60 -7.19 15.82 15.24
C PRO A 60 -7.76 15.65 13.82
N GLY A 61 -8.94 16.26 13.61
CA GLY A 61 -9.61 16.37 12.34
C GLY A 61 -8.99 17.41 11.40
N LEU A 62 -9.69 17.66 10.29
CA LEU A 62 -9.30 18.68 9.32
C LEU A 62 -9.60 20.08 9.83
N SER A 63 -8.70 21.02 9.52
CA SER A 63 -8.97 22.46 9.64
C SER A 63 -10.06 22.89 8.65
N GLU A 64 -10.55 24.13 8.76
CA GLU A 64 -11.49 24.67 7.77
C GLU A 64 -10.88 24.70 6.36
N GLN A 65 -9.60 25.05 6.24
CA GLN A 65 -8.88 24.96 4.98
C GLN A 65 -8.79 23.50 4.49
N GLY A 66 -8.50 22.55 5.38
CA GLY A 66 -8.44 21.14 5.06
C GLY A 66 -9.77 20.57 4.56
N LYS A 67 -10.90 21.02 5.08
CA LYS A 67 -12.22 20.62 4.55
C LYS A 67 -12.40 21.07 3.10
N GLY A 68 -11.97 22.28 2.75
CA GLY A 68 -11.95 22.77 1.38
C GLY A 68 -11.02 21.95 0.48
N GLN A 69 -9.83 21.60 0.97
CA GLN A 69 -8.88 20.72 0.25
C GLN A 69 -9.46 19.32 0.01
N ALA A 70 -10.19 18.74 0.98
CA ALA A 70 -10.84 17.44 0.80
C ALA A 70 -11.90 17.47 -0.30
N GLN A 71 -12.69 18.54 -0.42
CA GLN A 71 -13.61 18.75 -1.53
C GLN A 71 -12.88 18.90 -2.88
N GLN A 72 -11.75 19.61 -2.89
CA GLN A 72 -10.92 19.74 -4.09
C GLN A 72 -10.40 18.37 -4.55
N VAL A 73 -9.92 17.53 -3.64
CA VAL A 73 -9.47 16.14 -3.95
C VAL A 73 -10.62 15.36 -4.59
N ALA A 74 -11.81 15.39 -4.02
CA ALA A 74 -12.97 14.70 -4.55
C ALA A 74 -13.26 15.13 -6.00
N HIS A 75 -13.33 16.44 -6.24
CA HIS A 75 -13.61 16.99 -7.56
C HIS A 75 -12.54 16.63 -8.62
N LEU A 76 -11.26 16.65 -8.24
CA LEU A 76 -10.15 16.33 -9.15
C LEU A 76 -9.95 14.81 -9.31
N ALA A 77 -10.03 14.07 -8.22
CA ALA A 77 -9.76 12.64 -8.18
C ALA A 77 -10.94 11.80 -8.68
N GLY A 78 -12.18 12.28 -8.53
CA GLY A 78 -13.39 11.60 -9.03
C GLY A 78 -13.35 11.28 -10.52
N ARG A 79 -12.54 12.01 -11.29
CA ARG A 79 -12.32 11.76 -12.72
C ARG A 79 -11.39 10.56 -13.01
N ASN A 80 -10.69 10.02 -12.00
CA ASN A 80 -9.73 8.92 -12.17
C ASN A 80 -10.36 7.53 -12.02
N GLU A 81 -11.68 7.45 -11.84
CA GLU A 81 -12.41 6.18 -11.77
C GLU A 81 -11.82 5.16 -10.77
N TYR A 82 -11.46 5.62 -9.57
CA TYR A 82 -10.96 4.72 -8.53
C TYR A 82 -12.00 3.64 -8.21
N ASP A 83 -11.55 2.39 -8.15
CA ASP A 83 -12.42 1.24 -7.90
C ASP A 83 -12.58 0.92 -6.41
N SER A 84 -11.68 1.39 -5.55
CA SER A 84 -11.78 1.29 -4.09
C SER A 84 -11.08 2.47 -3.39
N ILE A 85 -11.50 2.75 -2.16
CA ILE A 85 -11.02 3.87 -1.36
C ILE A 85 -10.64 3.38 0.02
N TYR A 86 -9.38 3.57 0.39
CA TYR A 86 -8.84 3.24 1.70
C TYR A 86 -8.39 4.50 2.43
N ALA A 87 -8.53 4.51 3.75
CA ALA A 87 -7.98 5.57 4.59
C ALA A 87 -7.36 4.99 5.86
N SER A 88 -6.34 5.65 6.39
CA SER A 88 -5.76 5.25 7.67
C SER A 88 -6.78 5.38 8.82
N THR A 89 -6.45 4.80 9.96
CA THR A 89 -7.27 4.92 11.19
C THR A 89 -7.33 6.33 11.77
N MET A 90 -6.56 7.28 11.21
CA MET A 90 -6.53 8.66 11.69
C MET A 90 -7.68 9.48 11.09
N VAL A 91 -8.33 10.28 11.93
CA VAL A 91 -9.55 11.04 11.56
C VAL A 91 -9.33 11.91 10.33
N ARG A 92 -8.22 12.63 10.24
CA ARG A 92 -7.89 13.51 9.09
C ARG A 92 -7.85 12.79 7.75
N SER A 93 -7.35 11.55 7.72
CA SER A 93 -7.32 10.75 6.47
C SER A 93 -8.72 10.31 6.05
N GLN A 94 -9.55 9.86 7.01
CA GLN A 94 -10.92 9.45 6.74
C GLN A 94 -11.77 10.64 6.28
N GLN A 95 -11.62 11.80 6.93
CA GLN A 95 -12.31 13.03 6.55
C GLN A 95 -11.88 13.54 5.18
N THR A 96 -10.61 13.33 4.78
CA THR A 96 -10.13 13.67 3.43
C THR A 96 -10.74 12.75 2.37
N ALA A 97 -10.90 11.46 2.67
CA ALA A 97 -11.45 10.46 1.77
C ALA A 97 -12.97 10.57 1.59
N ALA A 98 -13.69 11.06 2.60
CA ALA A 98 -15.15 11.01 2.65
C ALA A 98 -15.86 11.74 1.49
N PRO A 99 -15.45 12.95 1.05
CA PRO A 99 -16.07 13.62 -0.09
C PRO A 99 -15.92 12.81 -1.38
N LEU A 100 -14.73 12.25 -1.66
CA LEU A 100 -14.49 11.41 -2.83
C LEU A 100 -15.37 10.15 -2.80
N ALA A 101 -15.51 9.53 -1.65
CA ALA A 101 -16.38 8.37 -1.47
C ALA A 101 -17.83 8.71 -1.81
N GLY A 102 -18.30 9.88 -1.38
CA GLY A 102 -19.63 10.39 -1.74
C GLY A 102 -19.80 10.60 -3.25
N GLU A 103 -18.82 11.21 -3.93
CA GLU A 103 -18.87 11.44 -5.38
C GLU A 103 -18.87 10.15 -6.21
N LEU A 104 -18.12 9.13 -5.75
CA LEU A 104 -18.02 7.85 -6.44
C LEU A 104 -19.09 6.82 -5.99
N GLY A 105 -19.92 7.15 -5.01
CA GLY A 105 -20.91 6.22 -4.44
C GLY A 105 -20.24 4.99 -3.78
N LYS A 106 -19.05 5.16 -3.21
CA LYS A 106 -18.25 4.09 -2.58
C LYS A 106 -18.15 4.28 -1.07
N GLN A 107 -17.68 3.23 -0.40
CA GLN A 107 -17.35 3.30 1.03
C GLN A 107 -15.85 3.55 1.22
N VAL A 108 -15.51 4.23 2.31
CA VAL A 108 -14.12 4.33 2.76
C VAL A 108 -13.81 3.11 3.63
N GLU A 109 -12.87 2.29 3.20
CA GLU A 109 -12.35 1.18 4.00
C GLU A 109 -11.22 1.69 4.91
N VAL A 110 -11.43 1.57 6.23
CA VAL A 110 -10.42 1.97 7.22
C VAL A 110 -9.34 0.89 7.30
N LEU A 111 -8.11 1.26 6.96
CA LEU A 111 -6.98 0.34 6.88
C LEU A 111 -5.92 0.66 7.94
N GLN A 112 -5.64 -0.32 8.78
CA GLN A 112 -4.54 -0.25 9.73
C GLN A 112 -3.20 -0.55 9.05
N GLY A 113 -2.12 0.10 9.52
CA GLY A 113 -0.76 -0.09 8.98
C GLY A 113 -0.31 1.04 8.06
N ILE A 114 -1.21 1.96 7.66
CA ILE A 114 -0.90 3.11 6.81
C ILE A 114 -1.01 4.45 7.55
N GLN A 115 -0.92 4.42 8.89
CA GLN A 115 -0.86 5.63 9.71
C GLN A 115 0.48 6.36 9.53
N GLU A 116 0.55 7.60 10.03
CA GLU A 116 1.81 8.34 10.05
C GLU A 116 2.85 7.61 10.90
N ILE A 117 4.10 7.76 10.53
CA ILE A 117 5.24 7.28 11.32
C ILE A 117 5.18 7.96 12.69
N LYS A 118 5.16 7.18 13.76
CA LYS A 118 5.07 7.73 15.10
C LYS A 118 6.27 8.62 15.42
N ALA A 119 6.00 9.81 15.89
CA ALA A 119 7.03 10.78 16.24
C ALA A 119 7.76 10.46 17.57
N GLY A 120 7.24 9.52 18.37
CA GLY A 120 7.85 9.13 19.63
C GLY A 120 8.00 10.34 20.58
N TRP A 121 9.23 10.63 21.00
CA TRP A 121 9.52 11.75 21.91
C TRP A 121 9.27 13.14 21.30
N TYR A 122 9.02 13.22 20.01
CA TYR A 122 8.74 14.49 19.31
C TYR A 122 7.24 14.77 19.16
N GLU A 123 6.37 13.86 19.61
CA GLU A 123 4.92 14.08 19.63
C GLU A 123 4.55 15.34 20.40
N GLY A 124 3.66 16.15 19.85
CA GLY A 124 3.20 17.41 20.45
C GLY A 124 4.19 18.59 20.36
N LYS A 125 5.37 18.41 19.78
CA LYS A 125 6.34 19.49 19.59
C LYS A 125 6.02 20.35 18.37
N PRO A 126 6.40 21.64 18.37
CA PRO A 126 6.28 22.48 17.18
C PRO A 126 7.11 21.96 16.01
N VAL A 127 6.53 21.97 14.83
CA VAL A 127 7.24 21.65 13.56
C VAL A 127 8.33 22.72 13.31
N GLY A 128 9.52 22.27 12.90
CA GLY A 128 10.67 23.13 12.63
C GLY A 128 11.46 23.52 13.87
N GLN A 129 11.04 23.11 15.06
CA GLN A 129 11.77 23.27 16.32
C GLN A 129 12.24 21.94 16.91
N GLU A 130 11.90 20.84 16.25
CA GLU A 130 12.40 19.52 16.60
C GLU A 130 13.92 19.45 16.37
N PRO A 131 14.67 18.77 17.26
CA PRO A 131 16.08 18.53 17.00
C PRO A 131 16.30 17.82 15.66
N ALA A 132 17.44 18.08 15.00
CA ALA A 132 17.82 17.38 13.76
C ALA A 132 17.76 15.85 13.89
N THR A 133 17.86 15.34 15.11
CA THR A 133 17.72 13.93 15.44
C THR A 133 16.35 13.33 15.12
N TYR A 134 15.30 14.14 14.90
CA TYR A 134 13.98 13.63 14.53
C TYR A 134 13.99 12.85 13.22
N LEU A 135 14.71 13.34 12.23
CA LEU A 135 14.77 12.72 10.91
C LEU A 135 16.04 11.89 10.66
N LEU A 136 16.91 11.69 11.66
CA LEU A 136 18.11 10.86 11.49
C LEU A 136 17.73 9.41 11.19
N ALA A 137 16.92 8.78 12.03
CA ALA A 137 16.54 7.39 11.81
C ALA A 137 15.83 7.18 10.47
N PRO A 138 14.85 8.00 10.04
CA PRO A 138 14.30 7.92 8.69
C PRO A 138 15.34 8.05 7.58
N ALA A 139 16.36 8.91 7.73
CA ALA A 139 17.45 9.00 6.77
C ALA A 139 18.32 7.73 6.76
N ASP A 140 18.61 7.15 7.93
CA ASP A 140 19.38 5.92 8.04
C ASP A 140 18.61 4.72 7.44
N TRP A 141 17.29 4.71 7.51
CA TRP A 141 16.47 3.68 6.82
C TRP A 141 16.70 3.69 5.31
N LEU A 142 16.79 4.86 4.67
CA LEU A 142 17.08 4.98 3.24
C LEU A 142 18.53 4.56 2.90
N ASN A 143 19.44 4.66 3.86
CA ASN A 143 20.81 4.15 3.74
C ASN A 143 20.95 2.65 4.07
N GLY A 144 19.82 1.96 4.39
CA GLY A 144 19.75 0.52 4.63
C GLY A 144 19.75 0.09 6.09
N ASP A 145 19.89 1.01 7.05
CA ASP A 145 19.77 0.68 8.48
C ASP A 145 18.32 0.76 8.96
N LEU A 146 17.53 -0.24 8.62
CA LEU A 146 16.14 -0.37 9.06
C LEU A 146 15.98 -0.69 10.55
N GLN A 147 17.07 -0.95 11.28
CA GLN A 147 17.00 -1.23 12.72
C GLN A 147 17.03 0.06 13.55
N ASP A 148 17.46 1.17 12.97
CA ASP A 148 17.41 2.44 13.66
C ASP A 148 15.95 2.90 13.88
N ARG A 149 15.75 3.76 14.88
CA ARG A 149 14.43 4.21 15.30
C ARG A 149 14.41 5.67 15.72
N ILE A 150 13.31 6.33 15.42
CA ILE A 150 13.00 7.60 16.07
C ILE A 150 12.85 7.33 17.58
N PRO A 151 13.54 8.07 18.47
CA PRO A 151 13.45 7.85 19.90
C PRO A 151 12.00 7.76 20.42
N GLY A 152 11.67 6.66 21.08
CA GLY A 152 10.31 6.38 21.57
C GLY A 152 9.32 5.90 20.51
N SER A 153 9.80 5.54 19.31
CA SER A 153 8.97 5.09 18.20
C SER A 153 9.38 3.68 17.71
N VAL A 154 8.82 3.29 16.59
CA VAL A 154 9.12 2.04 15.87
C VAL A 154 10.45 2.13 15.10
N THR A 155 11.03 0.98 14.76
CA THR A 155 12.14 0.87 13.80
C THR A 155 11.63 1.06 12.37
N GLY A 156 12.55 1.36 11.45
CA GLY A 156 12.24 1.38 10.01
C GLY A 156 11.69 0.04 9.50
N LYS A 157 12.21 -1.06 10.03
CA LYS A 157 11.71 -2.39 9.70
C LYS A 157 10.26 -2.59 10.14
N GLU A 158 9.93 -2.25 11.38
CA GLU A 158 8.56 -2.37 11.90
C GLU A 158 7.57 -1.50 11.10
N PHE A 159 7.96 -0.26 10.79
CA PHE A 159 7.18 0.63 9.94
C PHE A 159 6.97 0.03 8.54
N ASN A 160 8.06 -0.36 7.89
CA ASN A 160 8.03 -0.88 6.52
C ASN A 160 7.20 -2.17 6.41
N ASP A 161 7.35 -3.08 7.35
CA ASP A 161 6.59 -4.34 7.39
C ASP A 161 5.08 -4.08 7.56
N GLN A 162 4.70 -3.17 8.47
CA GLN A 162 3.30 -2.83 8.72
C GLN A 162 2.64 -2.18 7.48
N PHE A 163 3.31 -1.21 6.86
CA PHE A 163 2.79 -0.54 5.69
C PHE A 163 2.72 -1.50 4.49
N THR A 164 3.75 -2.30 4.27
CA THR A 164 3.77 -3.32 3.20
C THR A 164 2.66 -4.35 3.37
N ALA A 165 2.41 -4.82 4.60
CA ALA A 165 1.30 -5.74 4.87
C ALA A 165 -0.06 -5.10 4.59
N ALA A 166 -0.22 -3.81 4.83
CA ALA A 166 -1.42 -3.08 4.48
C ALA A 166 -1.60 -2.96 2.96
N ILE A 167 -0.54 -2.65 2.22
CA ILE A 167 -0.58 -2.59 0.75
C ILE A 167 -0.83 -3.98 0.14
N GLN A 168 -0.30 -5.05 0.76
CA GLN A 168 -0.64 -6.41 0.36
C GLN A 168 -2.15 -6.67 0.46
N LYS A 169 -2.82 -6.24 1.54
CA LYS A 169 -4.28 -6.37 1.68
C LYS A 169 -5.03 -5.60 0.60
N VAL A 170 -4.59 -4.38 0.27
CA VAL A 170 -5.16 -3.60 -0.84
C VAL A 170 -5.03 -4.37 -2.15
N TYR A 171 -3.87 -4.96 -2.42
CA TYR A 171 -3.66 -5.79 -3.61
C TYR A 171 -4.56 -7.03 -3.61
N ASP A 172 -4.65 -7.75 -2.50
CA ASP A 172 -5.42 -8.99 -2.38
C ASP A 172 -6.93 -8.78 -2.49
N SER A 173 -7.43 -7.55 -2.28
CA SER A 173 -8.84 -7.19 -2.46
C SER A 173 -9.35 -7.35 -3.89
N GLY A 174 -8.46 -7.48 -4.88
CA GLY A 174 -8.83 -7.69 -6.28
C GLY A 174 -9.00 -6.42 -7.10
N HIS A 175 -8.95 -5.25 -6.51
CA HIS A 175 -9.09 -3.96 -7.19
C HIS A 175 -7.89 -3.64 -8.09
N HIS A 176 -8.12 -2.84 -9.16
CA HIS A 176 -7.12 -2.49 -10.16
C HIS A 176 -6.63 -1.05 -10.05
N ASN A 177 -7.45 -0.16 -9.50
CA ASN A 177 -7.15 1.26 -9.38
C ASN A 177 -7.55 1.80 -7.99
N PRO A 178 -7.00 1.24 -6.89
CA PRO A 178 -7.28 1.71 -5.53
C PRO A 178 -6.66 3.08 -5.25
N VAL A 179 -7.33 3.87 -4.39
CA VAL A 179 -6.77 5.07 -3.78
C VAL A 179 -6.65 4.90 -2.27
N VAL A 180 -5.52 5.34 -1.73
CA VAL A 180 -5.14 5.19 -0.31
C VAL A 180 -4.82 6.54 0.29
N PHE A 181 -5.64 6.99 1.23
CA PHE A 181 -5.42 8.23 1.98
C PHE A 181 -4.55 7.95 3.22
N SER A 182 -3.37 8.52 3.23
CA SER A 182 -2.35 8.30 4.25
C SER A 182 -1.65 9.62 4.62
N HIS A 183 -0.39 9.60 5.01
CA HIS A 183 0.32 10.70 5.64
C HIS A 183 1.64 10.96 4.92
N LYS A 184 2.22 12.14 5.16
CA LYS A 184 3.41 12.62 4.46
C LYS A 184 4.55 11.63 4.56
N PHE A 185 5.10 11.46 5.75
CA PHE A 185 6.30 10.63 5.92
C PHE A 185 6.02 9.15 5.64
N ALA A 186 4.85 8.65 6.00
CA ALA A 186 4.48 7.27 5.70
C ALA A 186 4.47 6.98 4.19
N ILE A 187 3.87 7.86 3.36
CA ILE A 187 3.88 7.71 1.90
C ILE A 187 5.29 7.88 1.35
N GLU A 188 6.00 8.94 1.73
CA GLU A 188 7.33 9.27 1.23
C GLU A 188 8.31 8.13 1.51
N TYR A 189 8.50 7.76 2.77
CA TYR A 189 9.49 6.76 3.15
C TYR A 189 9.14 5.35 2.67
N TRP A 190 7.86 4.94 2.73
CA TRP A 190 7.50 3.64 2.18
C TRP A 190 7.75 3.56 0.67
N THR A 191 7.42 4.62 -0.07
CA THR A 191 7.67 4.68 -1.52
C THR A 191 9.17 4.60 -1.81
N LEU A 192 10.01 5.36 -1.11
CA LEU A 192 11.46 5.34 -1.33
C LEU A 192 12.09 4.00 -0.99
N LEU A 193 11.58 3.29 0.01
CA LEU A 193 12.09 1.98 0.41
C LEU A 193 11.66 0.83 -0.53
N ASN A 194 10.53 0.96 -1.24
CA ASN A 194 9.90 -0.18 -1.93
C ASN A 194 9.71 -0.01 -3.44
N VAL A 195 9.89 1.20 -3.98
CA VAL A 195 9.61 1.49 -5.39
C VAL A 195 10.91 1.70 -6.16
N LYS A 196 11.10 0.94 -7.25
CA LYS A 196 12.38 0.73 -7.94
C LYS A 196 13.08 1.99 -8.45
N ASN A 197 12.33 2.96 -8.94
CA ASN A 197 12.84 4.19 -9.57
C ASN A 197 12.59 5.44 -8.72
N ALA A 198 12.14 5.28 -7.47
CA ALA A 198 12.04 6.40 -6.54
C ALA A 198 13.44 6.83 -6.07
N LYS A 199 13.63 8.15 -5.86
CA LYS A 199 14.91 8.73 -5.46
C LYS A 199 14.74 9.59 -4.21
N ASP A 200 15.68 9.48 -3.29
CA ASP A 200 15.67 10.21 -2.01
C ASP A 200 15.65 11.72 -2.19
N SER A 201 16.21 12.21 -3.31
CA SER A 201 16.17 13.63 -3.66
C SER A 201 14.76 14.22 -3.73
N LEU A 202 13.71 13.37 -3.94
CA LEU A 202 12.31 13.81 -3.95
C LEU A 202 11.87 14.39 -2.61
N LEU A 203 12.43 13.93 -1.49
CA LEU A 203 12.11 14.45 -0.15
C LEU A 203 12.42 15.95 -0.01
N THR A 204 13.46 16.42 -0.68
CA THR A 204 13.93 17.82 -0.58
C THR A 204 13.48 18.66 -1.77
N SER A 205 13.47 18.09 -2.96
CA SER A 205 13.10 18.83 -4.18
C SER A 205 11.58 18.95 -4.37
N HIS A 206 10.81 17.94 -3.93
CA HIS A 206 9.37 17.86 -4.09
C HIS A 206 8.71 17.22 -2.85
N PRO A 207 8.85 17.85 -1.66
CA PRO A 207 8.23 17.35 -0.44
C PRO A 207 6.71 17.32 -0.61
N LEU A 208 6.08 16.23 -0.22
CA LEU A 208 4.65 15.98 -0.45
C LEU A 208 3.77 16.96 0.33
N PRO A 209 3.04 17.89 -0.31
CA PRO A 209 2.15 18.83 0.36
C PRO A 209 0.87 18.14 0.88
N ASN A 210 0.05 18.83 1.67
CA ASN A 210 -1.31 18.36 1.94
C ASN A 210 -2.04 18.12 0.61
N ILE A 211 -2.83 17.05 0.54
CA ILE A 211 -3.46 16.52 -0.66
C ILE A 211 -2.51 16.16 -1.83
N GLY A 212 -1.20 16.20 -1.60
CA GLY A 212 -0.21 15.73 -2.57
C GLY A 212 -0.37 14.24 -2.85
N ARG A 213 0.04 13.85 -4.05
CA ARG A 213 -0.27 12.56 -4.64
C ARG A 213 0.99 11.80 -5.06
N VAL A 214 1.03 10.49 -4.79
CA VAL A 214 2.05 9.58 -5.34
C VAL A 214 1.33 8.43 -6.05
N VAL A 215 1.68 8.16 -7.29
CA VAL A 215 1.11 7.06 -8.09
C VAL A 215 2.20 6.06 -8.42
N ILE A 216 1.93 4.80 -8.12
CA ILE A 216 2.81 3.67 -8.45
C ILE A 216 2.05 2.63 -9.27
N SER A 217 2.75 1.86 -10.07
CA SER A 217 2.19 0.73 -10.82
C SER A 217 3.02 -0.52 -10.59
N GLY A 218 2.38 -1.67 -10.55
CA GLY A 218 3.04 -2.95 -10.34
C GLY A 218 2.25 -3.89 -9.45
N ASN A 219 2.97 -4.72 -8.72
CA ASN A 219 2.39 -5.66 -7.77
C ASN A 219 3.44 -6.10 -6.72
N PRO A 220 3.02 -6.70 -5.59
CA PRO A 220 3.95 -7.14 -4.54
C PRO A 220 4.98 -8.19 -4.97
N MET A 221 4.69 -8.98 -6.00
CA MET A 221 5.58 -10.08 -6.43
C MET A 221 6.70 -9.60 -7.35
N THR A 222 6.40 -8.70 -8.29
CA THR A 222 7.38 -8.19 -9.26
C THR A 222 7.93 -6.82 -8.91
N GLY A 223 7.36 -6.20 -7.87
CA GLY A 223 7.72 -4.88 -7.35
C GLY A 223 6.92 -3.75 -7.99
N TRP A 224 7.20 -2.55 -7.52
CA TRP A 224 6.51 -1.32 -7.86
C TRP A 224 7.40 -0.38 -8.67
N THR A 225 6.79 0.41 -9.55
CA THR A 225 7.42 1.46 -10.32
C THR A 225 6.69 2.78 -10.08
N LEU A 226 7.42 3.86 -9.79
CA LEU A 226 6.88 5.20 -9.60
C LEU A 226 6.44 5.76 -10.95
N VAL A 227 5.20 6.25 -11.00
CA VAL A 227 4.56 6.82 -12.20
C VAL A 227 4.40 8.33 -12.08
N ASP A 228 4.04 8.81 -10.90
CA ASP A 228 3.81 10.25 -10.64
C ASP A 228 4.13 10.52 -9.17
N TRP A 229 4.91 11.57 -8.92
CA TRP A 229 5.14 12.11 -7.59
C TRP A 229 4.75 13.58 -7.60
N ASP A 230 3.51 13.85 -7.24
CA ASP A 230 2.91 15.18 -7.15
C ASP A 230 3.15 16.05 -8.40
N GLY A 231 2.96 15.44 -9.58
CA GLY A 231 3.14 16.07 -10.89
C GLY A 231 4.50 15.82 -11.54
N VAL A 232 5.51 15.32 -10.80
CA VAL A 232 6.78 14.85 -11.38
C VAL A 232 6.56 13.47 -12.01
N ARG A 233 6.96 13.28 -13.27
CA ARG A 233 6.75 12.04 -14.03
C ARG A 233 8.00 11.52 -14.71
N SER A 234 9.13 12.19 -14.57
CA SER A 234 10.42 11.73 -15.06
C SER A 234 11.35 11.55 -13.86
N PHE A 235 11.86 10.36 -13.69
CA PHE A 235 12.69 9.92 -12.57
C PHE A 235 14.07 9.46 -13.05
N ASP A 236 14.35 9.66 -14.35
CA ASP A 236 15.63 9.36 -14.98
C ASP A 236 16.59 10.54 -14.71
N GLY A 237 17.60 10.31 -13.89
CA GLY A 237 18.60 11.28 -13.52
C GLY A 237 19.73 10.64 -12.71
#